data_bc7750f5d9c9b85935bc058a4848564d
#
_entry.id   bc7750f5d9c9b85935bc058a4848564d
#
_cell.length_a   1.000
_cell.length_b   1.000
_cell.length_c   1.000
_cell.angle_alpha   90.00
_cell.angle_beta   90.00
_cell.angle_gamma   90.00
#
_symmetry.space_group_name_H-M   'P 1'
#
loop_
_entity.id
_entity.type
_entity.pdbx_description
1 polymer ?
#
loop_
_entity_poly.entity_id
_entity_poly.type
_entity_poly.pdbx_seq_one_letter_code
_entity_poly.pdbx_strand_id
1 'polypeptide(L)'
;MNQHAFYIDGLQMTEQGLRVNGWLVSDQSLSKTHPYLIVLNNGKEVNRAALTFTSRPDVAKAYGQVYNSANSGFSTLVKLDPAQINGNIQLILRFSDDPAGNGNYDDQYSQTYASNAGNFDAIQVNATGIYVSGWHASNQAIGKPYQYLIFVDQNGHELYRQEVLDKNRTRLDVAKSVPAIYNSGKSGYQLGFNIPNQLNHHMVRIIHRITDDKYGNGNAVDEWSGLVSINAMRTPIDYRQPSEYFAYPNLSQLNNFWIHVPIGQNRVYLMNNNDVVYTMYCTAGYYQNGVSTTPLGTYYIQAERGNSFYNGALGEGANYWTSFLNHGEYLFHTVPTDRWGNYKPYEASQLGINQGSHGCIRLSVPDAYWIMHNVPTGTRVVIDN
;
A
#
# COMPACT_ATOMS: atom_id res chain seq x y z
N MET A 1 31.42 -34.68 -23.36
CA MET A 1 30.21 -33.98 -22.84
C MET A 1 30.23 -32.58 -23.40
N ASN A 2 29.12 -32.09 -23.90
CA ASN A 2 29.02 -30.75 -24.45
C ASN A 2 28.93 -29.77 -23.27
N GLN A 3 30.00 -29.02 -23.01
CA GLN A 3 30.02 -28.04 -21.92
C GLN A 3 29.65 -26.66 -22.46
N HIS A 4 28.80 -25.96 -21.74
CA HIS A 4 28.46 -24.57 -22.02
C HIS A 4 28.15 -23.81 -20.73
N ALA A 5 28.36 -22.50 -20.73
CA ALA A 5 28.03 -21.62 -19.63
C ALA A 5 27.98 -20.17 -20.13
N PHE A 6 27.30 -19.33 -19.39
CA PHE A 6 27.28 -17.88 -19.60
C PHE A 6 27.06 -17.13 -18.28
N TYR A 7 27.34 -15.85 -18.33
CA TYR A 7 26.95 -14.92 -17.26
C TYR A 7 26.70 -13.53 -17.85
N ILE A 8 25.70 -12.85 -17.30
CA ILE A 8 25.40 -11.45 -17.63
C ILE A 8 26.03 -10.57 -16.55
N ASP A 9 27.13 -9.90 -16.91
CA ASP A 9 27.86 -8.99 -16.02
C ASP A 9 27.10 -7.67 -15.84
N GLY A 10 26.39 -7.23 -16.89
CA GLY A 10 25.59 -6.01 -16.86
C GLY A 10 24.43 -6.03 -17.84
N LEU A 11 23.33 -5.42 -17.40
CA LEU A 11 22.08 -5.30 -18.15
C LEU A 11 21.52 -3.90 -17.93
N GLN A 12 21.10 -3.20 -18.98
CA GLN A 12 20.46 -1.89 -18.86
C GLN A 12 19.54 -1.63 -20.04
N MET A 13 18.26 -1.34 -19.75
CA MET A 13 17.35 -0.79 -20.74
C MET A 13 17.65 0.69 -20.97
N THR A 14 17.79 1.09 -22.22
CA THR A 14 17.98 2.47 -22.67
C THR A 14 16.94 2.85 -23.71
N GLU A 15 16.83 4.12 -24.09
CA GLU A 15 15.92 4.56 -25.16
C GLU A 15 16.18 3.89 -26.52
N GLN A 16 17.42 3.45 -26.75
CA GLN A 16 17.85 2.81 -28.01
C GLN A 16 17.67 1.30 -28.00
N GLY A 17 17.33 0.70 -26.84
CA GLY A 17 17.23 -0.73 -26.65
C GLY A 17 17.96 -1.25 -25.43
N LEU A 18 18.20 -2.56 -25.40
CA LEU A 18 18.76 -3.28 -24.27
C LEU A 18 20.28 -3.42 -24.44
N ARG A 19 21.07 -2.76 -23.56
CA ARG A 19 22.52 -2.96 -23.44
C ARG A 19 22.78 -4.17 -22.57
N VAL A 20 23.63 -5.09 -23.05
CA VAL A 20 24.01 -6.30 -22.34
C VAL A 20 25.48 -6.52 -22.47
N ASN A 21 26.17 -6.80 -21.38
CA ASN A 21 27.54 -7.26 -21.38
C ASN A 21 27.67 -8.49 -20.49
N GLY A 22 28.58 -9.38 -20.86
CA GLY A 22 28.76 -10.64 -20.20
C GLY A 22 29.77 -11.53 -20.91
N TRP A 23 29.63 -12.82 -20.73
CA TRP A 23 30.43 -13.82 -21.44
C TRP A 23 29.58 -15.04 -21.76
N LEU A 24 29.98 -15.76 -22.83
CA LEU A 24 29.32 -16.96 -23.34
C LEU A 24 30.38 -17.94 -23.83
N VAL A 25 30.35 -19.18 -23.31
CA VAL A 25 31.21 -20.27 -23.74
C VAL A 25 30.38 -21.50 -24.10
N SER A 26 30.81 -22.25 -25.13
CA SER A 26 30.25 -23.54 -25.50
C SER A 26 31.21 -24.34 -26.38
N ASP A 27 31.32 -25.61 -26.14
CA ASP A 27 32.06 -26.55 -27.06
C ASP A 27 31.42 -26.59 -28.45
N GLN A 28 30.11 -26.27 -28.55
CA GLN A 28 29.38 -26.16 -29.83
C GLN A 28 29.85 -25.01 -30.69
N SER A 29 30.51 -23.99 -30.12
CA SER A 29 31.02 -22.83 -30.87
C SER A 29 32.07 -23.20 -31.91
N LEU A 30 32.65 -24.40 -31.84
CA LEU A 30 33.55 -24.91 -32.85
C LEU A 30 32.87 -25.17 -34.20
N SER A 31 31.62 -25.66 -34.20
CA SER A 31 30.81 -25.91 -35.39
C SER A 31 29.71 -24.90 -35.64
N LYS A 32 29.36 -24.12 -34.65
CA LYS A 32 28.31 -23.08 -34.64
C LYS A 32 28.99 -21.71 -34.44
N THR A 33 29.47 -21.14 -35.52
CA THR A 33 30.39 -19.97 -35.47
C THR A 33 29.70 -18.62 -35.40
N HIS A 34 28.36 -18.60 -35.40
CA HIS A 34 27.57 -17.35 -35.41
C HIS A 34 26.88 -17.12 -34.06
N PRO A 35 27.49 -16.35 -33.14
CA PRO A 35 26.91 -16.08 -31.83
C PRO A 35 25.91 -14.92 -31.89
N TYR A 36 24.79 -15.09 -31.15
CA TYR A 36 23.72 -14.11 -31.04
C TYR A 36 23.27 -13.89 -29.60
N LEU A 37 22.86 -12.68 -29.29
CA LEU A 37 21.98 -12.34 -28.18
C LEU A 37 20.60 -12.05 -28.73
N ILE A 38 19.60 -12.81 -28.29
CA ILE A 38 18.20 -12.69 -28.69
C ILE A 38 17.40 -12.20 -27.48
N VAL A 39 16.54 -11.21 -27.69
CA VAL A 39 15.64 -10.68 -26.64
C VAL A 39 14.23 -11.19 -26.90
N LEU A 40 13.66 -11.83 -25.90
CA LEU A 40 12.26 -12.27 -25.88
C LEU A 40 11.42 -11.32 -25.01
N ASN A 41 10.19 -11.01 -25.46
CA ASN A 41 9.13 -10.41 -24.67
C ASN A 41 7.96 -11.41 -24.59
N ASN A 42 7.64 -11.89 -23.38
CA ASN A 42 6.65 -12.97 -23.19
C ASN A 42 6.90 -14.20 -24.09
N GLY A 43 8.15 -14.64 -24.21
CA GLY A 43 8.55 -15.81 -24.98
C GLY A 43 8.60 -15.59 -26.49
N LYS A 44 8.27 -14.40 -27.01
CA LYS A 44 8.38 -14.08 -28.42
C LYS A 44 9.62 -13.23 -28.68
N GLU A 45 10.39 -13.59 -29.70
CA GLU A 45 11.54 -12.79 -30.12
C GLU A 45 11.08 -11.40 -30.56
N VAL A 46 11.73 -10.38 -29.95
CA VAL A 46 11.54 -8.97 -30.30
C VAL A 46 12.61 -8.52 -31.27
N ASN A 47 13.85 -8.84 -30.96
CA ASN A 47 15.01 -8.56 -31.83
C ASN A 47 16.23 -9.35 -31.34
N ARG A 48 17.29 -9.38 -32.18
CA ARG A 48 18.56 -10.02 -31.90
C ARG A 48 19.73 -9.15 -32.33
N ALA A 49 20.91 -9.41 -31.76
CA ALA A 49 22.17 -8.82 -32.19
C ALA A 49 23.23 -9.91 -32.30
N ALA A 50 24.01 -9.89 -33.37
CA ALA A 50 25.22 -10.70 -33.49
C ALA A 50 26.24 -10.26 -32.42
N LEU A 51 26.92 -11.22 -31.81
CA LEU A 51 27.95 -10.95 -30.82
C LEU A 51 29.35 -10.93 -31.44
N THR A 52 30.14 -10.02 -30.94
CA THR A 52 31.61 -10.00 -31.19
C THR A 52 32.30 -10.23 -29.87
N PHE A 53 33.17 -11.24 -29.83
CA PHE A 53 33.84 -11.63 -28.61
C PHE A 53 35.11 -10.83 -28.33
N THR A 54 35.37 -10.64 -27.04
CA THR A 54 36.57 -10.01 -26.48
C THR A 54 37.23 -10.93 -25.47
N SER A 55 38.49 -10.65 -25.13
CA SER A 55 39.27 -11.45 -24.20
C SER A 55 38.68 -11.46 -22.79
N ARG A 56 38.61 -12.67 -22.15
CA ARG A 56 38.18 -12.93 -20.76
C ARG A 56 39.16 -13.92 -20.11
N PRO A 57 40.33 -13.48 -19.64
CA PRO A 57 41.27 -14.34 -18.95
C PRO A 57 40.73 -14.99 -17.67
N ASP A 58 39.83 -14.30 -17.00
CA ASP A 58 39.09 -14.80 -15.82
C ASP A 58 38.20 -16.01 -16.17
N VAL A 59 37.48 -15.96 -17.30
CA VAL A 59 36.66 -17.06 -17.80
C VAL A 59 37.57 -18.20 -18.29
N ALA A 60 38.68 -17.90 -18.98
CA ALA A 60 39.64 -18.91 -19.38
C ALA A 60 40.22 -19.68 -18.18
N LYS A 61 40.44 -19.01 -17.07
CA LYS A 61 40.90 -19.64 -15.83
C LYS A 61 39.86 -20.58 -15.22
N ALA A 62 38.59 -20.17 -15.27
CA ALA A 62 37.46 -20.94 -14.66
C ALA A 62 36.96 -22.08 -15.58
N TYR A 63 36.96 -21.87 -16.89
CA TYR A 63 36.39 -22.72 -17.92
C TYR A 63 37.39 -23.10 -19.01
N GLY A 64 38.69 -23.27 -18.66
CA GLY A 64 39.76 -23.51 -19.60
C GLY A 64 39.64 -24.77 -20.47
N GLN A 65 38.80 -25.72 -20.06
CA GLN A 65 38.46 -26.92 -20.81
C GLN A 65 37.38 -26.69 -21.89
N VAL A 66 36.64 -25.56 -21.82
CA VAL A 66 35.60 -25.27 -22.79
C VAL A 66 36.18 -24.47 -23.95
N TYR A 67 35.80 -24.84 -25.15
CA TYR A 67 36.32 -24.17 -26.36
C TYR A 67 35.98 -22.67 -26.32
N ASN A 68 36.96 -21.84 -26.76
CA ASN A 68 36.85 -20.39 -26.84
C ASN A 68 36.69 -19.63 -25.52
N SER A 69 36.94 -20.25 -24.36
CA SER A 69 36.75 -19.60 -23.05
C SER A 69 37.57 -18.33 -22.86
N ALA A 70 38.80 -18.27 -23.48
CA ALA A 70 39.66 -17.11 -23.40
C ALA A 70 39.17 -15.90 -24.20
N ASN A 71 38.27 -16.10 -25.18
CA ASN A 71 37.72 -15.07 -26.04
C ASN A 71 36.18 -15.18 -26.06
N SER A 72 35.56 -14.96 -24.92
CA SER A 72 34.16 -15.23 -24.65
C SER A 72 33.35 -14.02 -24.20
N GLY A 73 34.02 -12.89 -23.90
CA GLY A 73 33.37 -11.66 -23.43
C GLY A 73 32.62 -10.95 -24.56
N PHE A 74 31.49 -10.36 -24.24
CA PHE A 74 30.76 -9.53 -25.20
C PHE A 74 30.19 -8.27 -24.55
N SER A 75 29.97 -7.23 -25.36
CA SER A 75 29.19 -6.06 -25.02
C SER A 75 28.37 -5.65 -26.25
N THR A 76 27.08 -5.62 -26.15
CA THR A 76 26.18 -5.37 -27.28
C THR A 76 24.98 -4.50 -26.91
N LEU A 77 24.38 -3.89 -27.92
CA LEU A 77 23.08 -3.22 -27.85
C LEU A 77 22.12 -3.94 -28.79
N VAL A 78 21.11 -4.60 -28.21
CA VAL A 78 19.98 -5.10 -28.97
C VAL A 78 19.00 -3.95 -29.16
N LYS A 79 18.93 -3.42 -30.39
CA LYS A 79 18.02 -2.31 -30.73
C LYS A 79 16.58 -2.77 -30.59
N LEU A 80 15.79 -2.08 -29.82
CA LEU A 80 14.36 -2.28 -29.64
C LEU A 80 13.73 -1.00 -29.09
N ASP A 81 12.43 -0.86 -29.28
CA ASP A 81 11.65 0.21 -28.63
C ASP A 81 11.19 -0.28 -27.25
N PRO A 82 11.70 0.27 -26.15
CA PRO A 82 11.30 -0.15 -24.82
C PRO A 82 9.80 0.01 -24.56
N ALA A 83 9.13 1.00 -25.18
CA ALA A 83 7.70 1.22 -25.02
C ALA A 83 6.85 0.03 -25.52
N GLN A 84 7.38 -0.79 -26.43
CA GLN A 84 6.73 -2.01 -26.93
C GLN A 84 6.96 -3.23 -26.02
N ILE A 85 7.83 -3.10 -25.02
CA ILE A 85 8.15 -4.18 -24.08
C ILE A 85 7.16 -4.09 -22.89
N ASN A 86 6.09 -4.86 -22.99
CA ASN A 86 4.98 -4.86 -22.03
C ASN A 86 4.88 -6.13 -21.16
N GLY A 87 5.86 -7.03 -21.30
CA GLY A 87 5.86 -8.31 -20.60
C GLY A 87 7.25 -8.69 -20.10
N ASN A 88 7.39 -9.92 -19.68
CA ASN A 88 8.64 -10.44 -19.16
C ASN A 88 9.69 -10.53 -20.26
N ILE A 89 10.90 -10.04 -19.94
CA ILE A 89 12.07 -10.10 -20.80
C ILE A 89 12.87 -11.35 -20.45
N GLN A 90 13.28 -12.13 -21.46
CA GLN A 90 14.23 -13.21 -21.32
C GLN A 90 15.27 -13.11 -22.43
N LEU A 91 16.51 -13.46 -22.14
CA LEU A 91 17.60 -13.47 -23.11
C LEU A 91 17.91 -14.89 -23.50
N ILE A 92 18.17 -15.09 -24.81
CA ILE A 92 18.80 -16.29 -25.33
C ILE A 92 20.19 -15.90 -25.81
N LEU A 93 21.19 -16.63 -25.33
CA LEU A 93 22.55 -16.58 -25.82
C LEU A 93 22.73 -17.81 -26.71
N ARG A 94 22.89 -17.58 -28.01
CA ARG A 94 22.87 -18.61 -29.04
C ARG A 94 24.18 -18.72 -29.77
N PHE A 95 24.64 -19.93 -30.01
CA PHE A 95 25.57 -20.23 -31.11
C PHE A 95 24.82 -20.91 -32.24
N SER A 96 24.98 -20.48 -33.49
CA SER A 96 24.34 -21.06 -34.67
C SER A 96 25.35 -21.39 -35.77
N ASP A 97 25.04 -22.39 -36.60
CA ASP A 97 25.78 -22.69 -37.81
C ASP A 97 25.34 -21.82 -39.02
N ASP A 98 24.23 -21.11 -38.88
CA ASP A 98 23.67 -20.22 -39.88
C ASP A 98 24.03 -18.74 -39.60
N PRO A 99 24.49 -17.99 -40.60
CA PRO A 99 24.81 -16.56 -40.46
C PRO A 99 23.65 -15.69 -40.00
N ALA A 100 22.39 -16.12 -40.22
CA ALA A 100 21.19 -15.41 -39.71
C ALA A 100 20.77 -15.87 -38.31
N GLY A 101 21.46 -16.88 -37.76
CA GLY A 101 21.18 -17.41 -36.43
C GLY A 101 19.97 -18.34 -36.35
N ASN A 102 19.49 -18.92 -37.48
CA ASN A 102 18.27 -19.73 -37.55
C ASN A 102 18.52 -21.22 -37.83
N GLY A 103 19.77 -21.63 -38.13
CA GLY A 103 20.14 -23.03 -38.44
C GLY A 103 20.14 -23.92 -37.20
N ASN A 104 21.03 -24.95 -37.18
CA ASN A 104 21.27 -25.69 -35.95
C ASN A 104 21.91 -24.75 -34.91
N TYR A 105 21.39 -24.75 -33.71
CA TYR A 105 21.84 -23.85 -32.66
C TYR A 105 22.02 -24.54 -31.30
N ASP A 106 22.78 -23.90 -30.45
CA ASP A 106 22.93 -24.18 -29.01
C ASP A 106 22.47 -22.95 -28.24
N ASP A 107 21.36 -23.08 -27.53
CA ASP A 107 20.72 -21.98 -26.80
C ASP A 107 20.91 -22.09 -25.28
N GLN A 108 21.29 -20.98 -24.67
CA GLN A 108 21.32 -20.82 -23.24
C GLN A 108 20.39 -19.69 -22.83
N TYR A 109 19.53 -19.94 -21.85
CA TYR A 109 18.47 -19.02 -21.45
C TYR A 109 18.81 -18.31 -20.14
N SER A 110 18.65 -17.00 -20.10
CA SER A 110 18.75 -16.22 -18.87
C SER A 110 17.56 -16.48 -17.95
N GLN A 111 17.67 -15.98 -16.72
CA GLN A 111 16.49 -15.72 -15.91
C GLN A 111 15.54 -14.71 -16.61
N THR A 112 14.31 -14.65 -16.12
CA THR A 112 13.32 -13.68 -16.58
C THR A 112 13.45 -12.35 -15.84
N TYR A 113 13.33 -11.24 -16.54
CA TYR A 113 13.36 -9.88 -16.01
C TYR A 113 12.00 -9.21 -16.21
N ALA A 114 11.54 -8.44 -15.23
CA ALA A 114 10.32 -7.65 -15.35
C ALA A 114 10.51 -6.45 -16.29
N SER A 115 9.43 -5.98 -16.91
CA SER A 115 9.35 -4.74 -17.69
C SER A 115 8.58 -3.63 -16.98
N ASN A 116 7.93 -3.96 -15.88
CA ASN A 116 7.22 -3.06 -14.98
C ASN A 116 7.39 -3.54 -13.55
N ALA A 117 7.71 -2.64 -12.63
CA ALA A 117 7.81 -2.93 -11.21
C ALA A 117 7.67 -1.65 -10.39
N GLY A 118 7.08 -1.76 -9.21
CA GLY A 118 6.91 -0.65 -8.29
C GLY A 118 6.80 -1.11 -6.85
N ASN A 119 6.90 -0.16 -5.94
CA ASN A 119 6.64 -0.38 -4.52
C ASN A 119 6.27 0.93 -3.84
N PHE A 120 5.33 0.87 -2.92
CA PHE A 120 5.05 1.94 -1.97
C PHE A 120 5.98 1.74 -0.77
N ASP A 121 7.05 2.56 -0.66
CA ASP A 121 8.01 2.47 0.45
C ASP A 121 7.39 2.95 1.76
N ALA A 122 6.51 3.96 1.69
CA ALA A 122 5.73 4.44 2.82
C ALA A 122 4.36 4.95 2.38
N ILE A 123 3.34 4.58 3.14
CA ILE A 123 2.01 5.19 3.14
C ILE A 123 1.72 5.54 4.60
N GLN A 124 1.76 6.82 4.93
CA GLN A 124 1.53 7.32 6.28
C GLN A 124 0.28 8.19 6.28
N VAL A 125 -0.68 7.81 7.08
CA VAL A 125 -1.89 8.59 7.35
C VAL A 125 -1.79 9.08 8.79
N ASN A 126 -1.77 10.38 8.96
CA ASN A 126 -1.79 10.99 10.28
C ASN A 126 -3.01 11.91 10.39
N ALA A 127 -3.13 12.59 11.52
CA ALA A 127 -4.27 13.41 11.90
C ALA A 127 -4.83 14.33 10.81
N THR A 128 -3.98 14.93 9.98
CA THR A 128 -4.39 15.95 9.01
C THR A 128 -3.89 15.68 7.60
N GLY A 129 -2.96 14.73 7.43
CA GLY A 129 -2.26 14.54 6.17
C GLY A 129 -2.04 13.10 5.78
N ILE A 130 -1.81 12.92 4.49
CA ILE A 130 -1.35 11.69 3.88
C ILE A 130 0.04 11.96 3.31
N TYR A 131 0.99 11.08 3.62
CA TYR A 131 2.29 11.07 2.98
C TYR A 131 2.48 9.73 2.28
N VAL A 132 2.85 9.78 1.02
CA VAL A 132 3.13 8.59 0.20
C VAL A 132 4.50 8.76 -0.44
N SER A 133 5.33 7.75 -0.35
CA SER A 133 6.58 7.66 -1.11
C SER A 133 6.79 6.26 -1.64
N GLY A 134 7.54 6.17 -2.73
CA GLY A 134 7.81 4.89 -3.36
C GLY A 134 8.64 5.03 -4.62
N TRP A 135 8.58 4.01 -5.44
CA TRP A 135 9.16 4.00 -6.77
C TRP A 135 8.28 3.21 -7.73
N HIS A 136 8.27 3.62 -8.98
CA HIS A 136 7.56 2.92 -10.05
C HIS A 136 8.37 3.06 -11.34
N ALA A 137 8.92 1.97 -11.81
CA ALA A 137 9.68 1.86 -13.04
C ALA A 137 8.91 1.03 -14.07
N SER A 138 8.84 1.52 -15.30
CA SER A 138 8.18 0.82 -16.39
C SER A 138 8.79 1.16 -17.74
N ASN A 139 8.99 0.16 -18.59
CA ASN A 139 9.38 0.38 -19.98
C ASN A 139 8.31 1.16 -20.74
N GLN A 140 7.05 1.00 -20.35
CA GLN A 140 5.93 1.74 -20.93
C GLN A 140 5.79 3.18 -20.42
N ALA A 141 6.64 3.62 -19.48
CA ALA A 141 6.64 5.01 -19.00
C ALA A 141 7.28 6.02 -19.97
N ILE A 142 7.94 5.54 -21.03
CA ILE A 142 8.53 6.40 -22.07
C ILE A 142 7.42 7.24 -22.73
N GLY A 143 7.67 8.56 -22.83
CA GLY A 143 6.69 9.49 -23.38
C GLY A 143 5.53 9.86 -22.46
N LYS A 144 5.56 9.44 -21.19
CA LYS A 144 4.52 9.72 -20.19
C LYS A 144 5.06 10.65 -19.09
N PRO A 145 4.93 11.97 -19.23
CA PRO A 145 5.55 12.93 -18.32
C PRO A 145 4.77 13.17 -17.03
N TYR A 146 3.51 12.74 -16.93
CA TYR A 146 2.64 13.03 -15.80
C TYR A 146 2.55 11.83 -14.85
N GLN A 147 2.51 12.14 -13.54
CA GLN A 147 2.36 11.12 -12.50
C GLN A 147 1.28 11.55 -11.52
N TYR A 148 0.45 10.59 -11.10
CA TYR A 148 -0.66 10.80 -10.18
C TYR A 148 -0.68 9.74 -9.08
N LEU A 149 -1.11 10.14 -7.87
CA LEU A 149 -1.69 9.22 -6.90
C LEU A 149 -3.20 9.30 -7.03
N ILE A 150 -3.83 8.16 -7.32
CA ILE A 150 -5.28 8.02 -7.48
C ILE A 150 -5.78 7.13 -6.36
N PHE A 151 -6.79 7.59 -5.63
CA PHE A 151 -7.38 6.91 -4.50
C PHE A 151 -8.72 6.33 -4.92
N VAL A 152 -8.85 5.02 -4.87
CA VAL A 152 -10.07 4.30 -5.25
C VAL A 152 -10.65 3.55 -4.07
N ASP A 153 -11.98 3.46 -4.01
CA ASP A 153 -12.68 2.65 -3.02
C ASP A 153 -12.51 1.13 -3.29
N GLN A 154 -13.10 0.30 -2.44
CA GLN A 154 -13.05 -1.16 -2.58
C GLN A 154 -13.75 -1.67 -3.86
N ASN A 155 -14.64 -0.88 -4.46
CA ASN A 155 -15.33 -1.19 -5.72
C ASN A 155 -14.58 -0.69 -6.95
N GLY A 156 -13.46 0.02 -6.77
CA GLY A 156 -12.65 0.60 -7.82
C GLY A 156 -13.13 1.96 -8.31
N HIS A 157 -14.09 2.61 -7.61
CA HIS A 157 -14.49 3.98 -7.92
C HIS A 157 -13.45 4.97 -7.42
N GLU A 158 -13.07 5.89 -8.27
CA GLU A 158 -12.16 6.94 -7.89
C GLU A 158 -12.83 7.94 -6.95
N LEU A 159 -12.21 8.16 -5.78
CA LEU A 159 -12.63 9.14 -4.79
C LEU A 159 -11.85 10.45 -4.91
N TYR A 160 -10.55 10.35 -5.23
CA TYR A 160 -9.67 11.50 -5.31
C TYR A 160 -8.43 11.19 -6.13
N ARG A 161 -7.83 12.21 -6.76
CA ARG A 161 -6.49 12.14 -7.37
C ARG A 161 -5.68 13.37 -7.08
N GLN A 162 -4.37 13.19 -7.02
CA GLN A 162 -3.40 14.26 -6.83
C GLN A 162 -2.20 14.06 -7.75
N GLU A 163 -1.79 15.12 -8.45
CA GLU A 163 -0.57 15.08 -9.27
C GLU A 163 0.67 14.97 -8.38
N VAL A 164 1.60 14.12 -8.77
CA VAL A 164 2.91 13.94 -8.13
C VAL A 164 3.92 14.86 -8.80
N LEU A 165 4.25 15.97 -8.15
CA LEU A 165 5.23 16.93 -8.65
C LEU A 165 6.68 16.54 -8.29
N ASP A 166 6.91 15.98 -7.10
CA ASP A 166 8.22 15.47 -6.67
C ASP A 166 8.42 14.02 -7.14
N LYS A 167 8.80 13.89 -8.38
CA LYS A 167 8.97 12.65 -9.14
C LYS A 167 10.37 12.53 -9.72
N ASN A 168 10.67 11.38 -10.34
CA ASN A 168 11.96 11.07 -10.97
C ASN A 168 13.15 11.18 -9.99
N ARG A 169 12.90 10.87 -8.72
CA ARG A 169 13.92 10.84 -7.67
C ARG A 169 14.91 9.70 -7.93
N THR A 170 16.17 9.93 -7.57
CA THR A 170 17.23 8.93 -7.77
C THR A 170 17.02 7.71 -6.86
N ARG A 171 17.06 6.51 -7.47
CA ARG A 171 16.92 5.19 -6.85
C ARG A 171 17.98 4.23 -7.40
N LEU A 172 19.21 4.35 -6.93
CA LEU A 172 20.32 3.47 -7.34
C LEU A 172 20.11 2.02 -6.92
N ASP A 173 19.39 1.80 -5.85
CA ASP A 173 18.93 0.49 -5.38
C ASP A 173 17.99 -0.16 -6.40
N VAL A 174 17.03 0.59 -6.93
CA VAL A 174 16.10 0.12 -7.97
C VAL A 174 16.81 -0.13 -9.29
N ALA A 175 17.72 0.78 -9.70
CA ALA A 175 18.54 0.57 -10.90
C ALA A 175 19.31 -0.76 -10.88
N LYS A 176 19.80 -1.15 -9.70
CA LYS A 176 20.51 -2.41 -9.51
C LYS A 176 19.56 -3.62 -9.47
N SER A 177 18.38 -3.45 -8.88
CA SER A 177 17.41 -4.53 -8.69
C SER A 177 16.65 -4.88 -9.97
N VAL A 178 16.27 -3.89 -10.78
CA VAL A 178 15.47 -4.06 -12.01
C VAL A 178 16.13 -3.37 -13.22
N PRO A 179 17.34 -3.80 -13.60
CA PRO A 179 18.14 -3.14 -14.63
C PRO A 179 17.55 -3.24 -16.03
N ALA A 180 16.66 -4.20 -16.27
CA ALA A 180 15.94 -4.38 -17.54
C ALA A 180 14.79 -3.39 -17.73
N ILE A 181 14.52 -2.52 -16.76
CA ILE A 181 13.48 -1.50 -16.87
C ILE A 181 14.10 -0.14 -17.17
N TYR A 182 13.56 0.52 -18.18
CA TYR A 182 14.00 1.85 -18.60
C TYR A 182 13.95 2.84 -17.43
N ASN A 183 15.01 3.62 -17.29
CA ASN A 183 15.15 4.68 -16.30
C ASN A 183 14.82 4.28 -14.84
N SER A 184 14.98 3.00 -14.50
CA SER A 184 14.70 2.49 -13.13
C SER A 184 15.46 3.24 -12.04
N GLY A 185 16.63 3.81 -12.33
CA GLY A 185 17.40 4.67 -11.43
C GLY A 185 16.80 6.06 -11.17
N LYS A 186 15.72 6.43 -11.86
CA LYS A 186 14.98 7.70 -11.72
C LYS A 186 13.49 7.47 -11.49
N SER A 187 13.14 6.39 -10.81
CA SER A 187 11.77 5.92 -10.63
C SER A 187 11.12 6.36 -9.31
N GLY A 188 11.86 7.01 -8.41
CA GLY A 188 11.37 7.41 -7.10
C GLY A 188 10.39 8.59 -7.16
N TYR A 189 9.42 8.59 -6.25
CA TYR A 189 8.46 9.68 -6.07
C TYR A 189 8.12 9.86 -4.59
N GLN A 190 7.60 11.04 -4.26
CA GLN A 190 6.98 11.32 -2.97
C GLN A 190 5.93 12.42 -3.09
N LEU A 191 4.94 12.38 -2.21
CA LEU A 191 3.87 13.37 -2.12
C LEU A 191 3.32 13.41 -0.70
N GLY A 192 3.16 14.64 -0.16
CA GLY A 192 2.44 14.89 1.08
C GLY A 192 1.35 15.93 0.86
N PHE A 193 0.14 15.71 1.39
CA PHE A 193 -0.99 16.63 1.27
C PHE A 193 -2.00 16.43 2.40
N ASN A 194 -2.85 17.44 2.66
CA ASN A 194 -3.91 17.34 3.65
C ASN A 194 -4.97 16.33 3.21
N ILE A 195 -5.57 15.60 4.16
CA ILE A 195 -6.64 14.64 3.85
C ILE A 195 -7.84 15.39 3.26
N PRO A 196 -8.22 15.12 2.00
CA PRO A 196 -9.45 15.66 1.44
C PRO A 196 -10.69 15.02 2.10
N ASN A 197 -11.79 15.77 2.22
CA ASN A 197 -13.02 15.25 2.83
C ASN A 197 -13.52 13.97 2.15
N GLN A 198 -13.32 13.85 0.83
CA GLN A 198 -13.73 12.67 0.04
C GLN A 198 -13.00 11.38 0.42
N LEU A 199 -11.83 11.49 1.05
CA LEU A 199 -11.04 10.32 1.46
C LEU A 199 -11.27 9.93 2.92
N ASN A 200 -11.77 10.84 3.77
CA ASN A 200 -11.92 10.55 5.18
C ASN A 200 -12.89 9.39 5.41
N HIS A 201 -12.54 8.50 6.34
CA HIS A 201 -13.28 7.27 6.71
C HIS A 201 -13.36 6.18 5.62
N HIS A 202 -12.68 6.34 4.48
CA HIS A 202 -12.66 5.31 3.46
C HIS A 202 -11.50 4.32 3.62
N MET A 203 -11.78 3.06 3.30
CA MET A 203 -10.75 2.08 2.96
C MET A 203 -10.46 2.24 1.47
N VAL A 204 -9.23 2.58 1.13
CA VAL A 204 -8.83 2.87 -0.26
C VAL A 204 -7.68 1.99 -0.72
N ARG A 205 -7.55 1.81 -2.02
CA ARG A 205 -6.28 1.48 -2.67
C ARG A 205 -5.74 2.72 -3.33
N ILE A 206 -4.42 2.86 -3.31
CA ILE A 206 -3.72 3.95 -3.96
C ILE A 206 -3.09 3.41 -5.23
N ILE A 207 -3.29 4.11 -6.33
CA ILE A 207 -2.65 3.81 -7.62
C ILE A 207 -1.60 4.88 -7.85
N HIS A 208 -0.35 4.48 -8.04
CA HIS A 208 0.64 5.36 -8.65
C HIS A 208 0.59 5.18 -10.16
N ARG A 209 0.08 6.19 -10.87
CA ARG A 209 -0.12 6.21 -12.33
C ARG A 209 0.93 7.05 -13.02
N ILE A 210 1.55 6.52 -14.08
CA ILE A 210 2.38 7.27 -15.03
C ILE A 210 1.62 7.34 -16.34
N THR A 211 1.41 8.55 -16.90
CA THR A 211 0.50 8.77 -18.05
C THR A 211 1.00 9.85 -19.02
N ASP A 212 0.54 9.78 -20.27
CA ASP A 212 0.78 10.78 -21.31
C ASP A 212 -0.19 11.97 -21.24
N ASP A 213 -1.28 11.85 -20.49
CA ASP A 213 -2.29 12.89 -20.35
C ASP A 213 -2.12 13.72 -19.06
N LYS A 214 -2.17 15.04 -19.22
CA LYS A 214 -2.03 15.99 -18.11
C LYS A 214 -3.14 15.96 -17.05
N TYR A 215 -4.24 15.27 -17.33
CA TYR A 215 -5.34 15.06 -16.37
C TYR A 215 -5.37 13.63 -15.79
N GLY A 216 -4.44 12.78 -16.22
CA GLY A 216 -4.32 11.42 -15.70
C GLY A 216 -5.24 10.39 -16.36
N ASN A 217 -5.89 10.70 -17.50
CA ASN A 217 -6.89 9.84 -18.16
C ASN A 217 -6.40 9.16 -19.45
N GLY A 218 -5.17 9.45 -19.91
CA GLY A 218 -4.60 8.91 -21.14
C GLY A 218 -4.06 7.50 -21.00
N ASN A 219 -3.17 7.11 -21.96
CA ASN A 219 -2.43 5.87 -21.81
C ASN A 219 -1.61 5.90 -20.55
N ALA A 220 -1.75 4.87 -19.73
CA ALA A 220 -1.15 4.83 -18.43
C ALA A 220 -0.50 3.49 -18.12
N VAL A 221 0.41 3.51 -17.16
CA VAL A 221 0.89 2.34 -16.46
C VAL A 221 0.71 2.59 -14.96
N ASP A 222 0.19 1.61 -14.28
CA ASP A 222 -0.28 1.71 -12.89
C ASP A 222 0.48 0.76 -11.97
N GLU A 223 0.80 1.23 -10.77
CA GLU A 223 1.23 0.42 -9.63
C GLU A 223 0.22 0.58 -8.50
N TRP A 224 -0.18 -0.53 -7.87
CA TRP A 224 -1.28 -0.58 -6.90
C TRP A 224 -0.78 -0.86 -5.50
N SER A 225 -1.27 -0.11 -4.52
CA SER A 225 -1.06 -0.41 -3.10
C SER A 225 -1.99 -1.54 -2.60
N GLY A 226 -1.71 -2.06 -1.40
CA GLY A 226 -2.71 -2.74 -0.57
C GLY A 226 -3.82 -1.77 -0.11
N LEU A 227 -4.77 -2.30 0.65
CA LEU A 227 -5.82 -1.50 1.28
C LEU A 227 -5.23 -0.62 2.39
N VAL A 228 -5.64 0.64 2.42
CA VAL A 228 -5.23 1.67 3.38
C VAL A 228 -6.47 2.29 4.00
N SER A 229 -6.51 2.36 5.32
CA SER A 229 -7.56 3.09 6.04
C SER A 229 -7.21 4.56 6.14
N ILE A 230 -8.09 5.43 5.68
CA ILE A 230 -7.96 6.87 5.82
C ILE A 230 -8.90 7.34 6.93
N ASN A 231 -8.32 7.65 8.08
CA ASN A 231 -9.07 8.25 9.18
C ASN A 231 -8.25 9.36 9.83
N ALA A 232 -8.95 10.38 10.31
CA ALA A 232 -8.35 11.56 10.91
C ALA A 232 -8.31 11.49 12.45
N MET A 233 -8.08 10.32 13.02
CA MET A 233 -8.04 10.13 14.47
C MET A 233 -6.83 10.84 15.11
N ARG A 234 -7.07 11.50 16.25
CA ARG A 234 -6.02 12.19 17.00
C ARG A 234 -5.05 11.23 17.65
N THR A 235 -3.76 11.52 17.50
CA THR A 235 -2.67 10.83 18.19
C THR A 235 -1.65 11.86 18.73
N PRO A 236 -1.13 11.71 19.96
CA PRO A 236 -1.52 10.69 20.96
C PRO A 236 -2.97 10.86 21.42
N ILE A 237 -3.57 9.78 21.94
CA ILE A 237 -4.94 9.81 22.46
C ILE A 237 -4.98 10.71 23.70
N ASP A 238 -5.84 11.72 23.65
CA ASP A 238 -6.16 12.58 24.81
C ASP A 238 -7.67 12.57 25.04
N TYR A 239 -8.11 12.02 26.17
CA TYR A 239 -9.52 11.94 26.53
C TYR A 239 -10.21 13.30 26.70
N ARG A 240 -9.44 14.40 26.74
CA ARG A 240 -9.97 15.79 26.82
C ARG A 240 -10.28 16.38 25.45
N GLN A 241 -9.88 15.70 24.38
CA GLN A 241 -10.07 16.13 22.99
C GLN A 241 -11.08 15.25 22.26
N PRO A 242 -11.75 15.76 21.23
CA PRO A 242 -12.48 14.92 20.28
C PRO A 242 -11.57 13.84 19.70
N SER A 243 -12.10 12.67 19.42
CA SER A 243 -11.30 11.56 18.88
C SER A 243 -10.75 11.83 17.49
N GLU A 244 -11.42 12.65 16.70
CA GLU A 244 -10.95 13.07 15.38
C GLU A 244 -10.57 14.55 15.33
N TYR A 245 -9.82 14.92 14.29
CA TYR A 245 -9.53 16.32 13.94
C TYR A 245 -10.67 16.99 13.17
N PHE A 246 -11.56 16.21 12.55
CA PHE A 246 -12.72 16.73 11.85
C PHE A 246 -13.86 17.09 12.82
N ALA A 247 -14.72 17.97 12.35
CA ALA A 247 -15.92 18.30 13.09
C ALA A 247 -16.89 17.10 13.17
N TYR A 248 -17.64 17.00 14.25
CA TYR A 248 -18.73 16.04 14.36
C TYR A 248 -19.73 16.18 13.21
N PRO A 249 -20.35 15.08 12.76
CA PRO A 249 -21.32 15.13 11.67
C PRO A 249 -22.57 15.92 12.07
N ASN A 250 -23.14 16.61 11.09
CA ASN A 250 -24.47 17.19 11.24
C ASN A 250 -25.53 16.12 10.95
N LEU A 251 -26.17 15.60 11.98
CA LEU A 251 -27.13 14.50 11.86
C LEU A 251 -28.34 14.85 10.96
N SER A 252 -28.70 16.13 10.82
CA SER A 252 -29.80 16.53 9.93
C SER A 252 -29.50 16.34 8.44
N GLN A 253 -28.24 16.13 8.09
CA GLN A 253 -27.78 15.87 6.71
C GLN A 253 -27.59 14.38 6.42
N LEU A 254 -27.82 13.49 7.40
CA LEU A 254 -27.66 12.05 7.26
C LEU A 254 -29.00 11.36 7.03
N ASN A 255 -29.02 10.39 6.08
CA ASN A 255 -30.27 9.72 5.71
C ASN A 255 -30.61 8.52 6.60
N ASN A 256 -29.60 7.83 7.13
CA ASN A 256 -29.77 6.62 7.93
C ASN A 256 -28.64 6.52 8.96
N PHE A 257 -28.73 7.37 9.99
CA PHE A 257 -27.74 7.43 11.04
C PHE A 257 -27.93 6.27 12.04
N TRP A 258 -26.80 5.64 12.43
CA TRP A 258 -26.75 4.61 13.46
C TRP A 258 -25.34 4.53 14.05
N ILE A 259 -25.17 3.80 15.16
CA ILE A 259 -23.90 3.65 15.87
C ILE A 259 -23.44 2.20 15.79
N HIS A 260 -22.18 1.98 15.42
CA HIS A 260 -21.52 0.68 15.40
C HIS A 260 -20.38 0.64 16.43
N VAL A 261 -20.35 -0.39 17.26
CA VAL A 261 -19.36 -0.58 18.33
C VAL A 261 -18.71 -1.95 18.20
N PRO A 262 -17.69 -2.13 17.36
CA PRO A 262 -16.85 -3.33 17.34
C PRO A 262 -15.92 -3.27 18.56
N ILE A 263 -16.31 -3.93 19.65
CA ILE A 263 -15.63 -3.81 20.94
C ILE A 263 -14.17 -4.28 20.89
N GLY A 264 -13.85 -5.27 20.04
CA GLY A 264 -12.51 -5.76 19.83
C GLY A 264 -11.56 -4.71 19.23
N GLN A 265 -12.10 -3.68 18.56
CA GLN A 265 -11.33 -2.59 17.98
C GLN A 265 -11.15 -1.38 18.91
N ASN A 266 -11.87 -1.34 20.04
CA ASN A 266 -11.94 -0.18 20.93
C ASN A 266 -12.37 1.11 20.21
N ARG A 267 -13.40 1.01 19.35
CA ARG A 267 -13.92 2.11 18.54
C ARG A 267 -15.44 2.16 18.61
N VAL A 268 -15.95 3.37 18.46
CA VAL A 268 -17.36 3.65 18.15
C VAL A 268 -17.36 4.35 16.80
N TYR A 269 -18.08 3.79 15.84
CA TYR A 269 -18.28 4.38 14.52
C TYR A 269 -19.66 5.01 14.45
N LEU A 270 -19.71 6.29 14.10
CA LEU A 270 -20.94 6.96 13.69
C LEU A 270 -21.14 6.66 12.22
N MET A 271 -22.27 6.07 11.87
CA MET A 271 -22.55 5.51 10.56
C MET A 271 -23.65 6.30 9.83
N ASN A 272 -23.52 6.46 8.51
CA ASN A 272 -24.60 6.86 7.61
C ASN A 272 -24.76 5.79 6.54
N ASN A 273 -25.83 5.04 6.56
CA ASN A 273 -25.94 3.78 5.79
C ASN A 273 -24.78 2.84 6.14
N ASN A 274 -23.90 2.56 5.18
CA ASN A 274 -22.70 1.71 5.36
C ASN A 274 -21.41 2.51 5.51
N ASP A 275 -21.48 3.84 5.46
CA ASP A 275 -20.29 4.70 5.52
C ASP A 275 -20.04 5.17 6.95
N VAL A 276 -18.78 5.15 7.35
CA VAL A 276 -18.31 5.77 8.60
C VAL A 276 -18.23 7.28 8.37
N VAL A 277 -18.92 8.07 9.19
CA VAL A 277 -18.90 9.53 9.13
C VAL A 277 -18.12 10.18 10.29
N TYR A 278 -17.82 9.42 11.34
CA TYR A 278 -16.95 9.83 12.45
C TYR A 278 -16.54 8.61 13.28
N THR A 279 -15.32 8.63 13.80
CA THR A 279 -14.78 7.55 14.65
C THR A 279 -14.43 8.08 16.03
N MET A 280 -14.89 7.38 17.08
CA MET A 280 -14.53 7.70 18.46
C MET A 280 -13.66 6.61 19.06
N TYR A 281 -12.67 6.99 19.85
CA TYR A 281 -11.98 6.07 20.75
C TYR A 281 -12.93 5.61 21.85
N CYS A 282 -12.93 4.31 22.17
CA CYS A 282 -13.70 3.82 23.30
C CYS A 282 -12.92 2.79 24.13
N THR A 283 -13.42 2.57 25.34
CA THR A 283 -13.08 1.43 26.19
C THR A 283 -14.39 0.72 26.54
N ALA A 284 -14.54 -0.50 26.02
CA ALA A 284 -15.68 -1.36 26.31
C ALA A 284 -15.45 -2.25 27.56
N GLY A 285 -16.38 -3.12 27.84
CA GLY A 285 -16.33 -4.05 28.97
C GLY A 285 -15.16 -5.04 28.89
N TYR A 286 -14.58 -5.35 30.05
CA TYR A 286 -13.57 -6.40 30.12
C TYR A 286 -14.16 -7.79 29.80
N TYR A 287 -13.28 -8.71 29.41
CA TYR A 287 -13.70 -10.10 29.21
C TYR A 287 -13.66 -10.89 30.53
N GLN A 288 -14.73 -11.59 30.82
CA GLN A 288 -14.82 -12.54 31.90
C GLN A 288 -15.16 -13.92 31.31
N ASN A 289 -14.30 -14.91 31.52
CA ASN A 289 -14.44 -16.26 30.97
C ASN A 289 -14.66 -16.29 29.44
N GLY A 290 -13.98 -15.38 28.70
CA GLY A 290 -14.08 -15.29 27.26
C GLY A 290 -15.32 -14.55 26.72
N VAL A 291 -16.16 -14.02 27.62
CA VAL A 291 -17.35 -13.22 27.25
C VAL A 291 -17.17 -11.79 27.71
N SER A 292 -17.44 -10.83 26.84
CA SER A 292 -17.40 -9.42 27.19
C SER A 292 -18.52 -9.06 28.17
N THR A 293 -18.20 -8.23 29.15
CA THR A 293 -19.21 -7.63 30.05
C THR A 293 -20.08 -6.58 29.34
N THR A 294 -19.64 -6.04 28.19
CA THR A 294 -20.54 -5.30 27.29
C THR A 294 -21.37 -6.31 26.49
N PRO A 295 -22.71 -6.29 26.58
CA PRO A 295 -23.54 -7.24 25.87
C PRO A 295 -23.52 -6.97 24.35
N LEU A 296 -23.26 -8.02 23.55
CA LEU A 296 -23.31 -7.97 22.09
C LEU A 296 -24.76 -7.99 21.61
N GLY A 297 -25.07 -7.30 20.52
CA GLY A 297 -26.38 -7.28 19.92
C GLY A 297 -26.78 -5.96 19.30
N THR A 298 -28.05 -5.84 18.97
CA THR A 298 -28.65 -4.60 18.46
C THR A 298 -29.53 -3.97 19.53
N TYR A 299 -29.22 -2.72 19.85
CA TYR A 299 -29.88 -1.91 20.86
C TYR A 299 -30.34 -0.59 20.27
N TYR A 300 -30.95 0.25 21.11
CA TYR A 300 -31.41 1.57 20.71
C TYR A 300 -31.15 2.58 21.83
N ILE A 301 -30.71 3.79 21.45
CA ILE A 301 -30.55 4.88 22.41
C ILE A 301 -31.87 5.13 23.14
N GLN A 302 -31.79 5.10 24.45
CA GLN A 302 -32.94 5.30 25.36
C GLN A 302 -33.09 6.79 25.75
N ALA A 303 -34.16 7.13 26.41
CA ALA A 303 -34.44 8.51 26.79
C ALA A 303 -33.53 8.99 27.93
N GLU A 304 -33.07 8.06 28.76
CA GLU A 304 -32.29 8.35 29.96
C GLU A 304 -30.90 8.80 29.60
N ARG A 305 -30.56 10.01 30.03
CA ARG A 305 -29.26 10.65 29.88
C ARG A 305 -29.05 11.73 30.93
N GLY A 306 -27.83 12.10 31.19
CA GLY A 306 -27.57 13.13 32.19
C GLY A 306 -26.10 13.62 32.22
N ASN A 307 -25.92 14.74 32.93
CA ASN A 307 -24.62 15.42 32.98
C ASN A 307 -23.58 14.63 33.78
N SER A 308 -23.98 13.89 34.83
CA SER A 308 -23.08 13.11 35.66
C SER A 308 -23.81 12.07 36.48
N PHE A 309 -23.09 11.02 36.89
CA PHE A 309 -23.51 10.06 37.91
C PHE A 309 -22.31 9.61 38.74
N TYR A 310 -22.58 8.99 39.89
CA TYR A 310 -21.60 8.29 40.70
C TYR A 310 -22.20 6.99 41.28
N ASN A 311 -21.51 5.88 41.02
CA ASN A 311 -21.86 4.58 41.57
C ASN A 311 -20.95 4.27 42.76
N GLY A 312 -21.48 4.38 43.99
CA GLY A 312 -20.72 4.16 45.22
C GLY A 312 -20.24 2.71 45.38
N ALA A 313 -20.91 1.72 44.81
CA ALA A 313 -20.50 0.32 44.88
C ALA A 313 -19.28 0.02 44.03
N LEU A 314 -19.14 0.70 42.89
CA LEU A 314 -18.00 0.59 42.01
C LEU A 314 -16.88 1.62 42.33
N GLY A 315 -17.20 2.63 43.14
CA GLY A 315 -16.25 3.74 43.40
C GLY A 315 -15.95 4.57 42.15
N GLU A 316 -16.87 4.61 41.20
CA GLU A 316 -16.70 5.28 39.90
C GLU A 316 -17.92 6.14 39.55
N GLY A 317 -17.65 7.30 39.00
CA GLY A 317 -18.60 8.16 38.34
C GLY A 317 -18.22 8.41 36.90
N ALA A 318 -19.06 9.12 36.17
CA ALA A 318 -18.74 9.64 34.85
C ALA A 318 -19.62 10.84 34.51
N ASN A 319 -19.24 11.57 33.47
CA ASN A 319 -20.00 12.68 32.93
C ASN A 319 -20.63 12.32 31.59
N TYR A 320 -21.65 13.06 31.17
CA TYR A 320 -22.29 13.02 29.86
C TYR A 320 -22.71 11.62 29.45
N TRP A 321 -23.60 11.02 30.25
CA TRP A 321 -24.03 9.67 30.00
C TRP A 321 -25.35 9.59 29.19
N THR A 322 -25.44 8.55 28.37
CA THR A 322 -26.62 8.23 27.54
C THR A 322 -26.84 6.74 27.56
N SER A 323 -28.07 6.31 27.93
CA SER A 323 -28.45 4.90 28.03
C SER A 323 -28.73 4.28 26.66
N PHE A 324 -28.29 3.04 26.46
CA PHE A 324 -28.64 2.23 25.30
C PHE A 324 -29.27 0.89 25.67
N LEU A 325 -29.21 0.48 26.95
CA LEU A 325 -29.80 -0.77 27.42
C LEU A 325 -30.14 -0.69 28.91
N ASN A 326 -31.25 -1.33 29.29
CA ASN A 326 -31.74 -1.48 30.65
C ASN A 326 -31.92 -0.15 31.43
N HIS A 327 -32.35 0.91 30.74
CA HIS A 327 -32.78 2.18 31.35
C HIS A 327 -31.79 2.76 32.38
N GLY A 328 -30.52 2.84 32.04
CA GLY A 328 -29.49 3.42 32.88
C GLY A 328 -28.44 2.43 33.40
N GLU A 329 -28.46 1.18 32.97
CA GLU A 329 -27.45 0.19 33.35
C GLU A 329 -26.26 0.19 32.36
N TYR A 330 -26.51 0.19 31.06
CA TYR A 330 -25.46 0.23 30.02
C TYR A 330 -25.52 1.55 29.29
N LEU A 331 -24.37 2.24 29.33
CA LEU A 331 -24.29 3.65 28.97
C LEU A 331 -23.13 3.89 27.98
N PHE A 332 -23.28 4.91 27.14
CA PHE A 332 -22.17 5.71 26.66
C PHE A 332 -21.87 6.82 27.68
N HIS A 333 -20.62 7.01 28.07
CA HIS A 333 -20.22 8.07 29.02
C HIS A 333 -18.73 8.38 28.90
N THR A 334 -18.23 9.43 29.58
CA THR A 334 -16.82 9.78 29.59
C THR A 334 -15.95 8.68 30.22
N VAL A 335 -14.62 8.78 30.05
CA VAL A 335 -13.68 8.09 30.96
C VAL A 335 -14.07 8.36 32.42
N PRO A 336 -13.87 7.39 33.35
CA PRO A 336 -14.47 7.46 34.68
C PRO A 336 -13.83 8.55 35.56
N THR A 337 -14.67 9.01 36.51
CA THR A 337 -14.29 9.97 37.56
C THR A 337 -14.27 9.31 38.93
N ASP A 338 -13.61 9.96 39.88
CA ASP A 338 -13.77 9.71 41.31
C ASP A 338 -15.08 10.32 41.84
N ARG A 339 -15.31 10.21 43.17
CA ARG A 339 -16.52 10.76 43.81
C ARG A 339 -16.57 12.29 43.83
N TRP A 340 -15.46 12.97 43.55
CA TRP A 340 -15.40 14.43 43.47
C TRP A 340 -15.45 14.96 42.05
N GLY A 341 -15.58 14.06 41.06
CA GLY A 341 -15.68 14.41 39.64
C GLY A 341 -14.34 14.55 38.92
N ASN A 342 -13.19 14.21 39.58
CA ASN A 342 -11.89 14.21 38.91
C ASN A 342 -11.75 12.96 38.06
N TYR A 343 -11.27 13.09 36.81
CA TYR A 343 -11.01 11.96 35.94
C TYR A 343 -9.87 11.07 36.48
N LYS A 344 -10.06 9.76 36.45
CA LYS A 344 -9.10 8.78 36.91
C LYS A 344 -8.01 8.59 35.86
N PRO A 345 -6.71 8.94 36.12
CA PRO A 345 -5.69 8.95 35.08
C PRO A 345 -5.41 7.58 34.46
N TYR A 346 -5.40 6.52 35.26
CA TYR A 346 -5.16 5.17 34.76
C TYR A 346 -6.26 4.74 33.79
N GLU A 347 -7.54 4.90 34.20
CA GLU A 347 -8.69 4.55 33.36
C GLU A 347 -8.73 5.37 32.07
N ALA A 348 -8.38 6.65 32.16
CA ALA A 348 -8.32 7.55 31.01
C ALA A 348 -7.22 7.14 30.02
N SER A 349 -6.09 6.62 30.50
CA SER A 349 -4.99 6.14 29.66
C SER A 349 -5.31 4.87 28.89
N GLN A 350 -6.37 4.16 29.25
CA GLN A 350 -6.83 2.94 28.56
C GLN A 350 -7.75 3.23 27.37
N LEU A 351 -8.21 4.47 27.22
CA LEU A 351 -9.13 4.88 26.15
C LEU A 351 -8.58 4.53 24.77
N GLY A 352 -9.35 3.77 24.00
CA GLY A 352 -9.00 3.38 22.64
C GLY A 352 -7.89 2.32 22.51
N ILE A 353 -7.35 1.83 23.65
CA ILE A 353 -6.22 0.89 23.71
C ILE A 353 -6.67 -0.46 24.26
N ASN A 354 -7.34 -0.46 25.43
CA ASN A 354 -7.74 -1.67 26.12
C ASN A 354 -9.20 -1.65 26.49
N GLN A 355 -9.76 -2.84 26.71
CA GLN A 355 -11.06 -3.03 27.34
C GLN A 355 -10.88 -2.99 28.87
N GLY A 356 -11.91 -2.55 29.61
CA GLY A 356 -11.74 -2.42 31.06
C GLY A 356 -12.93 -1.80 31.79
N SER A 357 -14.07 -1.58 31.11
CA SER A 357 -15.31 -1.15 31.79
C SER A 357 -16.08 -2.34 32.38
N HIS A 358 -17.04 -2.07 33.25
CA HIS A 358 -17.96 -3.08 33.76
C HIS A 358 -19.12 -3.41 32.81
N GLY A 359 -19.09 -2.85 31.58
CA GLY A 359 -20.09 -3.09 30.54
C GLY A 359 -20.48 -1.84 29.76
N CYS A 360 -20.29 -0.65 30.30
CA CYS A 360 -20.51 0.61 29.61
C CYS A 360 -19.46 0.88 28.52
N ILE A 361 -19.76 1.80 27.61
CA ILE A 361 -18.85 2.28 26.57
C ILE A 361 -18.27 3.63 27.03
N ARG A 362 -17.00 3.61 27.49
CA ARG A 362 -16.27 4.82 27.90
C ARG A 362 -15.74 5.55 26.68
N LEU A 363 -15.86 6.88 26.66
CA LEU A 363 -15.50 7.76 25.55
C LEU A 363 -14.60 8.91 26.02
N SER A 364 -14.05 9.67 25.09
CA SER A 364 -13.48 10.98 25.39
C SER A 364 -14.57 11.94 25.92
N VAL A 365 -14.15 12.98 26.63
CA VAL A 365 -15.09 13.95 27.20
C VAL A 365 -15.94 14.64 26.12
N PRO A 366 -15.35 15.15 25.01
CA PRO A 366 -16.14 15.77 23.96
C PRO A 366 -17.03 14.78 23.19
N ASP A 367 -16.57 13.53 23.00
CA ASP A 367 -17.36 12.51 22.27
C ASP A 367 -18.61 12.11 23.07
N ALA A 368 -18.45 11.88 24.37
CA ALA A 368 -19.59 11.58 25.26
C ALA A 368 -20.57 12.75 25.34
N TYR A 369 -20.04 13.97 25.45
CA TYR A 369 -20.84 15.20 25.42
C TYR A 369 -21.65 15.30 24.13
N TRP A 370 -21.01 15.03 22.98
CA TRP A 370 -21.66 15.10 21.68
C TRP A 370 -22.77 14.05 21.55
N ILE A 371 -22.52 12.78 21.95
CA ILE A 371 -23.56 11.73 21.94
C ILE A 371 -24.76 12.16 22.78
N MET A 372 -24.52 12.60 24.02
CA MET A 372 -25.59 13.00 24.93
C MET A 372 -26.48 14.09 24.38
N HIS A 373 -25.91 15.09 23.66
CA HIS A 373 -26.65 16.26 23.20
C HIS A 373 -27.25 16.12 21.79
N ASN A 374 -26.65 15.27 20.95
CA ASN A 374 -27.02 15.26 19.53
C ASN A 374 -27.66 13.96 19.06
N VAL A 375 -27.37 12.80 19.70
CA VAL A 375 -27.92 11.54 19.24
C VAL A 375 -29.37 11.36 19.72
N PRO A 376 -30.33 11.19 18.79
CA PRO A 376 -31.72 11.04 19.14
C PRO A 376 -32.03 9.72 19.88
N THR A 377 -33.01 9.75 20.75
CA THR A 377 -33.66 8.53 21.28
C THR A 377 -34.18 7.67 20.13
N GLY A 378 -34.01 6.35 20.21
CA GLY A 378 -34.38 5.41 19.14
C GLY A 378 -33.29 5.21 18.07
N THR A 379 -32.16 5.92 18.16
CA THR A 379 -31.00 5.64 17.27
C THR A 379 -30.53 4.21 17.50
N ARG A 380 -30.40 3.43 16.43
CA ARG A 380 -29.88 2.06 16.45
C ARG A 380 -28.42 2.01 16.89
N VAL A 381 -28.08 1.08 17.76
CA VAL A 381 -26.73 0.77 18.23
C VAL A 381 -26.45 -0.70 17.99
N VAL A 382 -25.44 -1.03 17.22
CA VAL A 382 -24.99 -2.40 16.97
C VAL A 382 -23.66 -2.61 17.67
N ILE A 383 -23.59 -3.62 18.54
CA ILE A 383 -22.38 -3.97 19.29
C ILE A 383 -21.97 -5.39 18.89
N ASP A 384 -20.76 -5.53 18.41
CA ASP A 384 -20.17 -6.81 18.02
C ASP A 384 -18.67 -6.88 18.41
N ASN A 385 -17.98 -7.98 18.02
CA ASN A 385 -16.57 -8.20 18.33
C ASN A 385 -15.64 -7.56 17.29
#